data_eae3c4147ef52770c5044f4e34a1b670
#
_entry.id   eae3c4147ef52770c5044f4e34a1b670
#
_cell.length_a   1.000
_cell.length_b   1.000
_cell.length_c   1.000
_cell.angle_alpha   90.00
_cell.angle_beta   90.00
_cell.angle_gamma   90.00
#
_symmetry.space_group_name_H-M   'P 1'
#
loop_
_entity.id
_entity.type
_entity.pdbx_description
1 polymer ?
#
loop_
_entity_poly.entity_id
_entity_poly.type
_entity_poly.pdbx_seq_one_letter_code
_entity_poly.pdbx_strand_id
1 'polypeptide(L)'
;LGGMGPALLPDNLARLRKGEALEVISKGRPATQMEGFADRLNTAELAAMVDYIYSPVVPAPQWTDADMIASRIVHVDPATLSDKPVFAADPLNLFLVVEGGDHHVSVLDGDRLEPIHRFPSRFALHGGPKFAEGGRYVFFASRDGWVSKFDLWNLQTVAEIRAGINTRNVAASPDGKYVAVANYLPATLVLLDGDLNLLKTIPATDRDGKHSSRVSAVYDATPRQSFIAALKDVGEVWEISYTRAVDDIPIGFIHDYAQREGSFISGYLNPRRTILDEPIDDFFFTQDYSELMGASRSGIGQVVNLDVRRKVADLPLAGMPHLGSGITWQWTSPSGEVRTVMASTNLKQAEVTVIDIRSWEVIQRIPIRGPGFFLRSHGNSRHAFVDSMMSPQAKHILQVIDKQSLEVVKEIVGEPGKTLAHVEFTRDGRYALASLWEDDGAVIVYDAETLQEVKRLPMRKPVGKYNVWNKISREEGTSH
;
A
#
# COMPACT_ATOMS: atom_id res chain seq x y z
N LEU A 1 -12.77 -12.39 15.81
CA LEU A 1 -12.73 -11.13 15.06
C LEU A 1 -11.35 -10.84 14.44
N GLY A 2 -10.57 -11.83 14.08
CA GLY A 2 -9.21 -11.70 13.59
C GLY A 2 -8.17 -11.87 14.69
N GLY A 3 -6.94 -11.38 14.47
CA GLY A 3 -5.79 -11.54 15.37
C GLY A 3 -4.55 -11.68 14.51
N MET A 4 -4.19 -12.86 14.05
CA MET A 4 -3.05 -13.10 13.15
C MET A 4 -3.31 -12.68 11.69
N GLY A 5 -4.47 -12.15 11.37
CA GLY A 5 -4.89 -11.71 10.05
C GLY A 5 -6.33 -11.22 10.06
N PRO A 6 -6.93 -10.92 8.91
CA PRO A 6 -8.33 -10.51 8.84
C PRO A 6 -9.23 -11.64 9.34
N ALA A 7 -10.35 -11.27 9.97
CA ALA A 7 -11.34 -12.24 10.43
C ALA A 7 -11.84 -13.09 9.24
N LEU A 8 -11.85 -14.42 9.41
CA LEU A 8 -12.36 -15.36 8.42
C LEU A 8 -13.89 -15.43 8.52
N LEU A 9 -14.55 -14.36 8.11
CA LEU A 9 -16.01 -14.24 8.09
C LEU A 9 -16.53 -14.42 6.65
N PRO A 10 -17.74 -14.94 6.43
CA PRO A 10 -18.33 -15.08 5.10
C PRO A 10 -18.27 -13.80 4.27
N ASP A 11 -18.52 -12.62 4.87
CA ASP A 11 -18.47 -11.32 4.20
C ASP A 11 -17.05 -11.00 3.67
N ASN A 12 -16.00 -11.36 4.43
CA ASN A 12 -14.61 -11.21 3.99
C ASN A 12 -14.24 -12.20 2.88
N LEU A 13 -14.93 -13.32 2.81
CA LEU A 13 -14.69 -14.43 1.87
C LEU A 13 -15.63 -14.41 0.66
N ALA A 14 -16.54 -13.46 0.56
CA ALA A 14 -17.61 -13.42 -0.44
C ALA A 14 -17.14 -13.57 -1.90
N ARG A 15 -15.88 -13.19 -2.20
CA ARG A 15 -15.28 -13.32 -3.55
C ARG A 15 -14.39 -14.55 -3.72
N LEU A 16 -14.15 -15.32 -2.67
CA LEU A 16 -13.36 -16.55 -2.73
C LEU A 16 -14.32 -17.75 -2.77
N ARG A 17 -14.32 -18.49 -3.84
CA ARG A 17 -15.16 -19.71 -3.95
C ARG A 17 -14.66 -20.78 -3.00
N LYS A 18 -15.54 -21.64 -2.48
CA LYS A 18 -15.17 -22.72 -1.55
C LYS A 18 -14.03 -23.62 -2.06
N GLY A 19 -14.02 -23.95 -3.36
CA GLY A 19 -12.94 -24.74 -3.97
C GLY A 19 -11.59 -24.00 -3.96
N GLU A 20 -11.59 -22.69 -4.23
CA GLU A 20 -10.40 -21.86 -4.14
C GLU A 20 -9.94 -21.68 -2.69
N ALA A 21 -10.88 -21.58 -1.74
CA ALA A 21 -10.57 -21.53 -0.31
C ALA A 21 -9.90 -22.82 0.16
N LEU A 22 -10.36 -23.99 -0.32
CA LEU A 22 -9.73 -25.27 -0.04
C LEU A 22 -8.27 -25.28 -0.53
N GLU A 23 -8.02 -24.82 -1.73
CA GLU A 23 -6.67 -24.72 -2.27
C GLU A 23 -5.78 -23.76 -1.45
N VAL A 24 -6.30 -22.58 -1.08
CA VAL A 24 -5.60 -21.60 -0.24
C VAL A 24 -5.27 -22.17 1.14
N ILE A 25 -6.20 -22.88 1.79
CA ILE A 25 -5.94 -23.50 3.11
C ILE A 25 -4.90 -24.62 2.95
N SER A 26 -4.97 -25.41 1.87
CA SER A 26 -4.03 -26.50 1.64
C SER A 26 -2.61 -26.02 1.35
N LYS A 27 -2.45 -25.04 0.45
CA LYS A 27 -1.16 -24.63 -0.11
C LYS A 27 -0.62 -23.30 0.45
N GLY A 28 -1.44 -22.56 1.20
CA GLY A 28 -1.13 -21.19 1.59
C GLY A 28 -1.37 -20.17 0.47
N ARG A 29 -0.95 -18.96 0.70
CA ARG A 29 -1.06 -17.85 -0.28
C ARG A 29 0.27 -17.15 -0.45
N PRO A 30 0.87 -17.14 -1.66
CA PRO A 30 2.10 -16.41 -1.94
C PRO A 30 1.99 -14.93 -1.52
N ALA A 31 3.12 -14.33 -1.14
CA ALA A 31 3.19 -12.94 -0.70
C ALA A 31 2.32 -12.58 0.52
N THR A 32 1.92 -13.56 1.32
CA THR A 32 1.16 -13.34 2.56
C THR A 32 1.70 -14.20 3.70
N GLN A 33 1.19 -13.98 4.92
CA GLN A 33 1.50 -14.82 6.09
C GLN A 33 0.62 -16.08 6.15
N MET A 34 -0.26 -16.31 5.16
CA MET A 34 -1.12 -17.49 5.14
C MET A 34 -0.31 -18.72 4.72
N GLU A 35 0.02 -19.55 5.69
CA GLU A 35 0.69 -20.84 5.47
C GLU A 35 -0.25 -21.86 4.82
N GLY A 36 0.34 -22.90 4.20
CA GLY A 36 -0.38 -24.10 3.82
C GLY A 36 -0.54 -25.08 4.99
N PHE A 37 -1.66 -25.77 5.04
CA PHE A 37 -1.99 -26.69 6.14
C PHE A 37 -2.09 -28.18 5.67
N ALA A 38 -1.76 -28.48 4.41
CA ALA A 38 -1.87 -29.85 3.90
C ALA A 38 -1.01 -30.87 4.65
N ASP A 39 0.11 -30.43 5.26
CA ASP A 39 0.98 -31.30 6.06
C ASP A 39 0.47 -31.52 7.49
N ARG A 40 -0.52 -30.74 7.94
CA ARG A 40 -1.06 -30.75 9.31
C ARG A 40 -2.52 -31.22 9.41
N LEU A 41 -3.26 -31.10 8.32
CA LEU A 41 -4.69 -31.43 8.23
C LEU A 41 -4.92 -32.41 7.07
N ASN A 42 -5.75 -33.44 7.31
CA ASN A 42 -6.18 -34.33 6.25
C ASN A 42 -7.28 -33.69 5.37
N THR A 43 -7.62 -34.35 4.27
CA THR A 43 -8.58 -33.88 3.28
C THR A 43 -9.97 -33.58 3.88
N ALA A 44 -10.43 -34.43 4.81
CA ALA A 44 -11.74 -34.23 5.46
C ALA A 44 -11.73 -33.03 6.41
N GLU A 45 -10.65 -32.85 7.17
CA GLU A 45 -10.46 -31.69 8.05
C GLU A 45 -10.35 -30.39 7.27
N LEU A 46 -9.62 -30.38 6.14
CA LEU A 46 -9.55 -29.23 5.25
C LEU A 46 -10.93 -28.86 4.69
N ALA A 47 -11.74 -29.83 4.27
CA ALA A 47 -13.10 -29.59 3.80
C ALA A 47 -14.00 -29.06 4.92
N ALA A 48 -13.94 -29.63 6.11
CA ALA A 48 -14.69 -29.17 7.28
C ALA A 48 -14.30 -27.75 7.67
N MET A 49 -13.01 -27.38 7.57
CA MET A 49 -12.55 -26.02 7.81
C MET A 49 -13.14 -25.03 6.81
N VAL A 50 -13.21 -25.38 5.52
CA VAL A 50 -13.86 -24.55 4.50
C VAL A 50 -15.34 -24.35 4.86
N ASP A 51 -16.08 -25.41 5.20
CA ASP A 51 -17.49 -25.27 5.55
C ASP A 51 -17.68 -24.39 6.80
N TYR A 52 -16.80 -24.52 7.77
CA TYR A 52 -16.83 -23.71 8.99
C TYR A 52 -16.68 -22.21 8.71
N ILE A 53 -15.66 -21.80 7.93
CA ILE A 53 -15.40 -20.38 7.67
C ILE A 53 -16.45 -19.72 6.75
N TYR A 54 -17.25 -20.52 6.02
CA TYR A 54 -18.38 -20.03 5.23
C TYR A 54 -19.73 -20.14 5.97
N SER A 55 -19.72 -20.65 7.19
CA SER A 55 -20.94 -20.72 8.00
C SER A 55 -21.27 -19.33 8.56
N PRO A 56 -22.55 -18.88 8.49
CA PRO A 56 -22.93 -17.60 9.04
C PRO A 56 -22.67 -17.53 10.55
N VAL A 57 -22.07 -16.43 10.99
CA VAL A 57 -21.93 -16.10 12.42
C VAL A 57 -23.15 -15.30 12.85
N VAL A 58 -23.87 -15.80 13.87
CA VAL A 58 -25.09 -15.15 14.37
C VAL A 58 -24.94 -14.82 15.85
N PRO A 59 -25.09 -13.55 16.25
CA PRO A 59 -25.26 -12.37 15.37
C PRO A 59 -23.97 -12.05 14.59
N ALA A 60 -24.15 -11.42 13.42
CA ALA A 60 -23.00 -10.97 12.64
C ALA A 60 -22.14 -9.98 13.45
N PRO A 61 -20.80 -10.11 13.44
CA PRO A 61 -19.93 -9.20 14.15
C PRO A 61 -20.11 -7.77 13.65
N GLN A 62 -20.26 -6.84 14.58
CA GLN A 62 -20.33 -5.40 14.31
C GLN A 62 -19.10 -4.72 14.91
N TRP A 63 -18.76 -3.58 14.36
CA TRP A 63 -17.71 -2.70 14.87
C TRP A 63 -18.18 -1.26 14.71
N THR A 64 -18.67 -0.70 15.81
CA THR A 64 -19.28 0.63 15.86
C THR A 64 -18.28 1.71 16.23
N ASP A 65 -18.67 2.99 16.11
CA ASP A 65 -17.86 4.11 16.60
C ASP A 65 -17.55 3.99 18.10
N ALA A 66 -18.51 3.50 18.89
CA ALA A 66 -18.32 3.26 20.31
C ALA A 66 -17.25 2.17 20.58
N ASP A 67 -17.25 1.09 19.77
CA ASP A 67 -16.23 0.04 19.86
C ASP A 67 -14.85 0.59 19.47
N MET A 68 -14.78 1.41 18.41
CA MET A 68 -13.54 2.08 18.00
C MET A 68 -12.98 2.93 19.14
N ILE A 69 -13.78 3.85 19.66
CA ILE A 69 -13.38 4.77 20.74
C ILE A 69 -12.91 3.97 21.97
N ALA A 70 -13.64 2.92 22.36
CA ALA A 70 -13.30 2.08 23.50
C ALA A 70 -12.01 1.25 23.27
N SER A 71 -11.64 0.97 22.02
CA SER A 71 -10.43 0.21 21.68
C SER A 71 -9.15 1.04 21.74
N ARG A 72 -9.26 2.38 21.80
CA ARG A 72 -8.10 3.25 21.76
C ARG A 72 -7.21 3.09 22.99
N ILE A 73 -5.92 2.89 22.76
CA ILE A 73 -4.89 2.73 23.77
C ILE A 73 -3.87 3.86 23.59
N VAL A 74 -3.56 4.56 24.67
CA VAL A 74 -2.44 5.51 24.74
C VAL A 74 -1.33 4.85 25.55
N HIS A 75 -0.19 4.61 24.93
CA HIS A 75 0.96 3.97 25.55
C HIS A 75 1.89 4.98 26.20
N VAL A 76 2.02 6.16 25.59
CA VAL A 76 2.91 7.23 26.04
C VAL A 76 2.19 8.57 25.89
N ASP A 77 2.31 9.42 26.92
CA ASP A 77 1.85 10.82 26.81
C ASP A 77 2.76 11.57 25.81
N PRO A 78 2.23 12.08 24.72
CA PRO A 78 3.03 12.82 23.71
C PRO A 78 3.82 13.99 24.30
N ALA A 79 3.33 14.62 25.39
CA ALA A 79 4.02 15.73 26.05
C ALA A 79 5.33 15.32 26.75
N THR A 80 5.55 14.00 26.95
CA THR A 80 6.77 13.47 27.58
C THR A 80 7.84 13.08 26.55
N LEU A 81 7.50 13.09 25.27
CA LEU A 81 8.41 12.69 24.20
C LEU A 81 9.43 13.79 23.90
N SER A 82 10.68 13.37 23.62
CA SER A 82 11.74 14.31 23.21
C SER A 82 11.40 14.94 21.83
N ASP A 83 11.75 16.19 21.67
CA ASP A 83 11.69 16.92 20.38
C ASP A 83 12.92 16.64 19.49
N LYS A 84 13.82 15.76 19.93
CA LYS A 84 15.01 15.32 19.20
C LYS A 84 15.12 13.81 19.18
N PRO A 85 15.71 13.23 18.10
CA PRO A 85 15.98 11.80 18.06
C PRO A 85 16.84 11.33 19.24
N VAL A 86 16.49 10.17 19.80
CA VAL A 86 17.24 9.52 20.90
C VAL A 86 18.40 8.65 20.41
N PHE A 87 18.69 8.70 19.13
CA PHE A 87 19.76 7.98 18.45
C PHE A 87 20.63 8.93 17.61
N ALA A 88 21.80 8.44 17.14
CA ALA A 88 22.74 9.26 16.38
C ALA A 88 22.68 9.08 14.85
N ALA A 89 21.83 8.17 14.34
CA ALA A 89 21.66 7.96 12.90
C ALA A 89 20.93 9.14 12.22
N ASP A 90 21.09 9.30 10.89
CA ASP A 90 20.29 10.25 10.12
C ASP A 90 18.82 9.81 10.10
N PRO A 91 17.88 10.57 10.72
CA PRO A 91 16.45 10.19 10.77
C PRO A 91 15.83 10.00 9.38
N LEU A 92 16.34 10.71 8.38
CA LEU A 92 15.81 10.61 7.00
C LEU A 92 16.38 9.41 6.23
N ASN A 93 17.48 8.80 6.69
CA ASN A 93 18.01 7.58 6.07
C ASN A 93 17.72 6.31 6.90
N LEU A 94 16.72 6.37 7.80
CA LEU A 94 16.27 5.18 8.50
C LEU A 94 15.38 4.31 7.60
N PHE A 95 15.44 2.99 7.85
CA PHE A 95 14.51 2.02 7.27
C PHE A 95 13.63 1.43 8.37
N LEU A 96 12.36 1.26 8.05
CA LEU A 96 11.47 0.40 8.82
C LEU A 96 11.31 -0.93 8.07
N VAL A 97 11.73 -2.01 8.69
CA VAL A 97 11.61 -3.36 8.14
C VAL A 97 10.53 -4.12 8.89
N VAL A 98 9.47 -4.51 8.19
CA VAL A 98 8.38 -5.31 8.76
C VAL A 98 8.80 -6.78 8.73
N GLU A 99 8.94 -7.39 9.89
CA GLU A 99 9.26 -8.81 10.07
C GLU A 99 7.97 -9.61 10.32
N GLY A 100 7.45 -10.22 9.26
CA GLY A 100 6.20 -11.00 9.32
C GLY A 100 6.33 -12.33 10.05
N GLY A 101 7.55 -12.84 10.27
CA GLY A 101 7.80 -14.15 10.90
C GLY A 101 7.50 -14.18 12.39
N ASP A 102 7.64 -13.06 13.08
CA ASP A 102 7.38 -12.95 14.51
C ASP A 102 6.72 -11.61 14.94
N HIS A 103 6.14 -10.90 13.96
CA HIS A 103 5.34 -9.70 14.17
C HIS A 103 6.12 -8.58 14.86
N HIS A 104 7.26 -8.22 14.30
CA HIS A 104 8.09 -7.10 14.75
C HIS A 104 8.34 -6.13 13.61
N VAL A 105 8.79 -4.94 13.97
CA VAL A 105 9.38 -3.97 13.05
C VAL A 105 10.78 -3.65 13.54
N SER A 106 11.78 -3.77 12.65
CA SER A 106 13.15 -3.34 12.89
C SER A 106 13.41 -1.98 12.28
N VAL A 107 14.08 -1.10 13.03
CA VAL A 107 14.59 0.18 12.56
C VAL A 107 16.06 0.01 12.20
N LEU A 108 16.42 0.28 10.94
CA LEU A 108 17.80 0.21 10.48
C LEU A 108 18.37 1.61 10.24
N ASP A 109 19.62 1.81 10.64
CA ASP A 109 20.45 2.92 10.19
C ASP A 109 20.87 2.66 8.74
N GLY A 110 20.44 3.49 7.78
CA GLY A 110 20.74 3.33 6.37
C GLY A 110 22.17 3.69 5.97
N ASP A 111 22.90 4.44 6.82
CA ASP A 111 24.31 4.78 6.58
C ASP A 111 25.23 3.66 7.03
N ARG A 112 24.96 3.07 8.20
CA ARG A 112 25.76 1.97 8.77
C ARG A 112 25.28 0.58 8.33
N LEU A 113 24.05 0.52 7.82
CA LEU A 113 23.38 -0.73 7.47
C LEU A 113 23.29 -1.68 8.67
N GLU A 114 22.83 -1.16 9.80
CA GLU A 114 22.75 -1.89 11.08
C GLU A 114 21.41 -1.62 11.77
N PRO A 115 20.84 -2.62 12.45
CA PRO A 115 19.63 -2.40 13.25
C PRO A 115 19.96 -1.54 14.47
N ILE A 116 19.14 -0.52 14.75
CA ILE A 116 19.27 0.34 15.93
C ILE A 116 18.15 0.13 16.92
N HIS A 117 17.01 -0.42 16.50
CA HIS A 117 15.88 -0.71 17.36
C HIS A 117 15.00 -1.82 16.74
N ARG A 118 14.26 -2.53 17.60
CA ARG A 118 13.29 -3.54 17.20
C ARG A 118 12.13 -3.56 18.17
N PHE A 119 10.89 -3.51 17.69
CA PHE A 119 9.72 -3.45 18.54
C PHE A 119 8.61 -4.38 18.04
N PRO A 120 7.74 -4.88 18.93
CA PRO A 120 6.60 -5.71 18.55
C PRO A 120 5.57 -4.87 17.78
N SER A 121 4.97 -5.46 16.77
CA SER A 121 3.89 -4.86 15.97
C SER A 121 2.60 -5.63 16.11
N ARG A 122 1.49 -5.03 15.65
CA ARG A 122 0.27 -5.77 15.38
C ARG A 122 0.50 -6.79 14.27
N PHE A 123 -0.34 -7.82 14.22
CA PHE A 123 -0.24 -8.87 13.21
C PHE A 123 -0.59 -8.39 11.82
N ALA A 124 -0.01 -9.02 10.81
CA ALA A 124 -0.33 -8.80 9.40
C ALA A 124 -0.38 -7.31 9.00
N LEU A 125 0.68 -6.56 9.31
CA LEU A 125 0.84 -5.19 8.82
C LEU A 125 0.75 -5.17 7.30
N HIS A 126 0.01 -4.20 6.75
CA HIS A 126 -0.30 -4.15 5.34
C HIS A 126 -0.37 -2.71 4.80
N GLY A 127 0.02 -2.53 3.53
CA GLY A 127 -0.05 -1.25 2.83
C GLY A 127 1.12 -0.31 3.10
N GLY A 128 2.18 -0.79 3.75
CA GLY A 128 3.36 -0.02 4.12
C GLY A 128 3.10 1.02 5.22
N PRO A 129 4.13 1.43 5.96
CA PRO A 129 4.05 2.52 6.92
C PRO A 129 3.81 3.86 6.21
N LYS A 130 3.10 4.77 6.87
CA LYS A 130 2.86 6.14 6.39
C LYS A 130 3.54 7.11 7.33
N PHE A 131 4.38 7.96 6.77
CA PHE A 131 5.20 8.91 7.51
C PHE A 131 4.56 10.30 7.52
N ALA A 132 4.68 10.99 8.64
CA ALA A 132 4.21 12.36 8.83
C ALA A 132 5.24 13.17 9.62
N GLU A 133 5.06 14.48 9.67
CA GLU A 133 5.94 15.45 10.35
C GLU A 133 7.42 15.23 9.97
N GLY A 134 7.70 15.20 8.65
CA GLY A 134 9.05 15.01 8.13
C GLY A 134 9.67 13.66 8.46
N GLY A 135 8.87 12.63 8.71
CA GLY A 135 9.31 11.28 9.02
C GLY A 135 9.37 10.94 10.50
N ARG A 136 9.01 11.88 11.40
CA ARG A 136 8.99 11.62 12.84
C ARG A 136 7.93 10.60 13.23
N TYR A 137 6.67 10.82 12.84
CA TYR A 137 5.59 9.89 13.16
C TYR A 137 5.34 8.92 12.02
N VAL A 138 5.03 7.69 12.41
CA VAL A 138 4.76 6.59 11.50
C VAL A 138 3.44 5.94 11.87
N PHE A 139 2.58 5.75 10.88
CA PHE A 139 1.30 5.07 11.03
C PHE A 139 1.35 3.72 10.32
N PHE A 140 0.98 2.66 11.02
CA PHE A 140 0.87 1.30 10.50
C PHE A 140 -0.58 0.86 10.50
N ALA A 141 -0.99 0.11 9.48
CA ALA A 141 -2.28 -0.58 9.47
C ALA A 141 -2.07 -2.09 9.54
N SER A 142 -2.88 -2.75 10.34
CA SER A 142 -2.96 -4.20 10.47
C SER A 142 -4.22 -4.72 9.79
N ARG A 143 -4.14 -5.88 9.15
CA ARG A 143 -5.29 -6.50 8.47
C ARG A 143 -6.45 -6.87 9.40
N ASP A 144 -6.23 -6.95 10.70
CA ASP A 144 -7.27 -7.18 11.71
C ASP A 144 -7.87 -5.90 12.29
N GLY A 145 -7.60 -4.75 11.67
CA GLY A 145 -8.25 -3.48 11.94
C GLY A 145 -7.47 -2.49 12.78
N TRP A 146 -6.32 -2.86 13.33
CA TRP A 146 -5.55 -1.96 14.17
C TRP A 146 -4.75 -0.94 13.37
N VAL A 147 -4.72 0.29 13.87
CA VAL A 147 -3.84 1.37 13.46
C VAL A 147 -2.94 1.73 14.62
N SER A 148 -1.62 1.75 14.40
CA SER A 148 -0.62 2.10 15.41
C SER A 148 0.09 3.37 14.99
N LYS A 149 0.27 4.33 15.91
CA LYS A 149 1.12 5.52 15.80
C LYS A 149 2.43 5.27 16.51
N PHE A 150 3.54 5.40 15.82
CA PHE A 150 4.89 5.21 16.34
C PHE A 150 5.68 6.52 16.23
N ASP A 151 6.34 6.96 17.31
CA ASP A 151 7.31 8.07 17.24
C ASP A 151 8.70 7.49 16.93
N LEU A 152 9.14 7.68 15.69
CA LEU A 152 10.43 7.17 15.23
C LEU A 152 11.61 7.87 15.91
N TRP A 153 11.46 9.13 16.30
CA TRP A 153 12.52 9.86 17.00
C TRP A 153 12.73 9.34 18.44
N ASN A 154 11.65 8.89 19.08
CA ASN A 154 11.69 8.37 20.43
C ASN A 154 11.70 6.83 20.49
N LEU A 155 11.59 6.14 19.34
CA LEU A 155 11.53 4.70 19.21
C LEU A 155 10.42 4.06 20.07
N GLN A 156 9.24 4.68 20.11
CA GLN A 156 8.12 4.25 20.96
C GLN A 156 6.78 4.24 20.21
N THR A 157 5.98 3.20 20.47
CA THR A 157 4.56 3.20 20.10
C THR A 157 3.81 4.18 21.00
N VAL A 158 3.17 5.19 20.38
CA VAL A 158 2.51 6.28 21.12
C VAL A 158 1.06 5.92 21.44
N ALA A 159 0.32 5.53 20.40
CA ALA A 159 -1.09 5.18 20.54
C ALA A 159 -1.52 4.14 19.50
N GLU A 160 -2.61 3.47 19.79
CA GLU A 160 -3.25 2.51 18.88
C GLU A 160 -4.76 2.64 18.96
N ILE A 161 -5.45 2.33 17.86
CA ILE A 161 -6.90 2.22 17.78
C ILE A 161 -7.27 1.07 16.85
N ARG A 162 -8.35 0.36 17.14
CA ARG A 162 -8.91 -0.60 16.19
C ARG A 162 -10.02 0.05 15.38
N ALA A 163 -9.73 0.41 14.15
CA ALA A 163 -10.63 1.16 13.27
C ALA A 163 -11.58 0.28 12.45
N GLY A 164 -11.47 -1.04 12.56
CA GLY A 164 -12.32 -1.98 11.83
C GLY A 164 -12.08 -3.44 12.21
N ILE A 165 -12.69 -4.34 11.45
CA ILE A 165 -12.50 -5.79 11.57
C ILE A 165 -11.54 -6.30 10.47
N ASN A 166 -11.55 -5.62 9.31
CA ASN A 166 -10.65 -5.91 8.20
C ASN A 166 -10.26 -4.59 7.52
N THR A 167 -9.05 -4.13 7.79
CA THR A 167 -8.49 -2.90 7.24
C THR A 167 -7.59 -3.19 6.06
N ARG A 168 -7.68 -2.39 5.01
CA ARG A 168 -6.84 -2.51 3.80
C ARG A 168 -5.53 -1.76 3.95
N ASN A 169 -5.60 -0.46 4.19
CA ASN A 169 -4.44 0.39 4.43
C ASN A 169 -4.84 1.69 5.14
N VAL A 170 -3.84 2.49 5.45
CA VAL A 170 -3.95 3.79 6.09
C VAL A 170 -3.25 4.85 5.24
N ALA A 171 -3.71 6.11 5.33
CA ALA A 171 -3.01 7.28 4.84
C ALA A 171 -2.91 8.32 5.95
N ALA A 172 -1.85 9.12 5.94
CA ALA A 172 -1.65 10.21 6.90
C ALA A 172 -1.36 11.51 6.16
N SER A 173 -1.91 12.64 6.67
CA SER A 173 -1.53 13.96 6.16
C SER A 173 -0.07 14.27 6.51
N PRO A 174 0.66 15.06 5.70
CA PRO A 174 2.08 15.34 5.93
C PRO A 174 2.38 16.01 7.27
N ASP A 175 1.42 16.81 7.77
CA ASP A 175 1.49 17.49 9.08
C ASP A 175 1.05 16.59 10.25
N GLY A 176 0.75 15.34 10.00
CA GLY A 176 0.37 14.37 11.02
C GLY A 176 -0.98 14.62 11.70
N LYS A 177 -1.78 15.60 11.24
CA LYS A 177 -3.03 15.96 11.92
C LYS A 177 -4.21 15.08 11.58
N TYR A 178 -4.18 14.42 10.43
CA TYR A 178 -5.26 13.58 9.94
C TYR A 178 -4.77 12.22 9.49
N VAL A 179 -5.57 11.21 9.77
CA VAL A 179 -5.32 9.82 9.34
C VAL A 179 -6.61 9.27 8.73
N ALA A 180 -6.52 8.70 7.54
CA ALA A 180 -7.64 8.03 6.88
C ALA A 180 -7.40 6.52 6.84
N VAL A 181 -8.42 5.74 7.20
CA VAL A 181 -8.35 4.27 7.31
C VAL A 181 -9.33 3.63 6.35
N ALA A 182 -8.83 2.88 5.39
CA ALA A 182 -9.63 2.16 4.41
C ALA A 182 -10.03 0.78 4.93
N ASN A 183 -11.31 0.55 5.13
CA ASN A 183 -11.84 -0.70 5.66
C ASN A 183 -12.56 -1.53 4.60
N TYR A 184 -12.38 -2.85 4.69
CA TYR A 184 -13.19 -3.84 3.99
C TYR A 184 -14.41 -4.24 4.81
N LEU A 185 -14.23 -4.34 6.14
CA LEU A 185 -15.29 -4.69 7.06
C LEU A 185 -15.10 -3.94 8.40
N PRO A 186 -16.11 -3.21 8.87
CA PRO A 186 -17.25 -2.75 8.06
C PRO A 186 -16.78 -1.96 6.83
N ALA A 187 -17.61 -1.89 5.79
CA ALA A 187 -17.31 -1.16 4.57
C ALA A 187 -17.37 0.36 4.85
N THR A 188 -16.26 0.92 5.31
CA THR A 188 -16.14 2.31 5.77
C THR A 188 -14.80 2.94 5.41
N LEU A 189 -14.80 4.25 5.28
CA LEU A 189 -13.61 5.08 5.40
C LEU A 189 -13.68 5.78 6.76
N VAL A 190 -12.69 5.53 7.63
CA VAL A 190 -12.62 6.14 8.96
C VAL A 190 -11.60 7.26 8.95
N LEU A 191 -11.96 8.41 9.50
CA LEU A 191 -11.08 9.55 9.66
C LEU A 191 -10.75 9.73 11.14
N LEU A 192 -9.47 9.79 11.45
CA LEU A 192 -8.93 9.99 12.78
C LEU A 192 -8.12 11.30 12.80
N ASP A 193 -7.96 11.89 13.98
CA ASP A 193 -6.94 12.91 14.16
C ASP A 193 -5.54 12.27 14.32
N GLY A 194 -4.52 13.13 14.41
CA GLY A 194 -3.13 12.68 14.54
C GLY A 194 -2.81 11.92 15.83
N ASP A 195 -3.69 11.99 16.83
CA ASP A 195 -3.57 11.23 18.08
C ASP A 195 -4.47 9.99 18.11
N LEU A 196 -4.98 9.62 16.94
CA LEU A 196 -5.87 8.49 16.72
C LEU A 196 -7.21 8.61 17.48
N ASN A 197 -7.74 9.82 17.69
CA ASN A 197 -9.12 9.99 18.10
C ASN A 197 -10.04 9.95 16.89
N LEU A 198 -11.21 9.33 17.03
CA LEU A 198 -12.19 9.26 15.96
C LEU A 198 -12.76 10.64 15.65
N LEU A 199 -12.62 11.07 14.38
CA LEU A 199 -13.24 12.28 13.86
C LEU A 199 -14.55 11.98 13.13
N LYS A 200 -14.52 10.95 12.27
CA LYS A 200 -15.66 10.61 11.44
C LYS A 200 -15.59 9.21 10.89
N THR A 201 -16.72 8.52 10.83
CA THR A 201 -16.92 7.28 10.07
C THR A 201 -17.80 7.56 8.87
N ILE A 202 -17.33 7.24 7.67
CA ILE A 202 -18.05 7.43 6.42
C ILE A 202 -18.40 6.04 5.87
N PRO A 203 -19.69 5.66 5.84
CA PRO A 203 -20.11 4.42 5.17
C PRO A 203 -19.72 4.45 3.69
N ALA A 204 -18.98 3.44 3.25
CA ALA A 204 -18.58 3.33 1.86
C ALA A 204 -19.70 2.71 1.03
N THR A 205 -20.49 3.56 0.40
CA THR A 205 -21.59 3.20 -0.47
C THR A 205 -21.51 3.94 -1.79
N ASP A 206 -22.19 3.43 -2.81
CA ASP A 206 -22.42 4.19 -4.04
C ASP A 206 -23.16 5.51 -3.76
N ARG A 207 -23.21 6.38 -4.77
CA ARG A 207 -23.84 7.69 -4.67
C ARG A 207 -25.31 7.63 -4.19
N ASP A 208 -26.02 6.58 -4.57
CA ASP A 208 -27.44 6.40 -4.24
C ASP A 208 -27.65 5.70 -2.89
N GLY A 209 -26.58 5.27 -2.22
CA GLY A 209 -26.63 4.53 -0.95
C GLY A 209 -27.18 3.11 -1.05
N LYS A 210 -27.29 2.55 -2.27
CA LYS A 210 -27.90 1.23 -2.51
C LYS A 210 -26.90 0.08 -2.39
N HIS A 211 -25.63 0.32 -2.75
CA HIS A 211 -24.62 -0.70 -2.77
C HIS A 211 -23.45 -0.30 -1.85
N SER A 212 -23.17 -1.17 -0.90
CA SER A 212 -22.00 -1.03 -0.04
C SER A 212 -20.74 -1.47 -0.79
N SER A 213 -19.62 -0.81 -0.53
CA SER A 213 -18.33 -1.11 -1.15
C SER A 213 -17.21 -1.14 -0.12
N ARG A 214 -16.33 -2.11 -0.26
CA ARG A 214 -15.04 -2.07 0.42
C ARG A 214 -14.23 -0.88 -0.12
N VAL A 215 -13.40 -0.27 0.74
CA VAL A 215 -12.44 0.75 0.31
C VAL A 215 -11.14 0.05 -0.12
N SER A 216 -10.83 0.06 -1.42
CA SER A 216 -9.72 -0.72 -1.97
C SER A 216 -8.35 -0.14 -1.66
N ALA A 217 -8.23 1.18 -1.61
CA ALA A 217 -7.00 1.90 -1.27
C ALA A 217 -7.35 3.31 -0.79
N VAL A 218 -6.50 3.89 0.07
CA VAL A 218 -6.50 5.31 0.42
C VAL A 218 -5.07 5.82 0.45
N TYR A 219 -4.82 6.97 -0.21
CA TYR A 219 -3.51 7.63 -0.24
C TYR A 219 -3.64 9.13 0.00
N ASP A 220 -2.60 9.72 0.56
CA ASP A 220 -2.53 11.16 0.70
C ASP A 220 -2.11 11.83 -0.62
N ALA A 221 -2.84 12.86 -1.00
CA ALA A 221 -2.54 13.76 -2.10
C ALA A 221 -2.15 15.13 -1.52
N THR A 222 -0.92 15.22 -1.01
CA THR A 222 -0.39 16.38 -0.28
C THR A 222 -0.65 17.72 -0.97
N PRO A 223 -0.37 17.92 -2.28
CA PRO A 223 -0.61 19.20 -2.95
C PRO A 223 -2.08 19.60 -3.00
N ARG A 224 -2.98 18.62 -2.89
CA ARG A 224 -4.43 18.81 -2.90
C ARG A 224 -5.00 18.96 -1.48
N GLN A 225 -4.21 18.76 -0.45
CA GLN A 225 -4.64 18.70 0.95
C GLN A 225 -5.85 17.78 1.14
N SER A 226 -5.75 16.59 0.54
CA SER A 226 -6.86 15.63 0.48
C SER A 226 -6.35 14.20 0.56
N PHE A 227 -7.18 13.31 1.11
CA PHE A 227 -7.04 11.89 0.91
C PHE A 227 -7.85 11.47 -0.33
N ILE A 228 -7.26 10.59 -1.14
CA ILE A 228 -7.96 9.97 -2.26
C ILE A 228 -8.22 8.51 -1.91
N ALA A 229 -9.49 8.10 -1.98
CA ALA A 229 -9.91 6.74 -1.70
C ALA A 229 -10.62 6.13 -2.91
N ALA A 230 -10.28 4.89 -3.25
CA ALA A 230 -10.96 4.13 -4.31
C ALA A 230 -11.90 3.09 -3.71
N LEU A 231 -13.07 2.93 -4.29
CA LEU A 231 -14.05 1.92 -3.89
C LEU A 231 -13.87 0.66 -4.74
N LYS A 232 -13.87 -0.50 -4.06
CA LYS A 232 -13.54 -1.78 -4.68
C LYS A 232 -14.66 -2.43 -5.45
N ASP A 233 -15.89 -2.16 -5.04
CA ASP A 233 -17.08 -2.89 -5.47
C ASP A 233 -18.04 -2.02 -6.28
N VAL A 234 -17.79 -0.71 -6.30
CA VAL A 234 -18.49 0.28 -7.11
C VAL A 234 -17.50 1.18 -7.83
N GLY A 235 -17.84 1.67 -9.01
CA GLY A 235 -16.99 2.54 -9.82
C GLY A 235 -16.95 3.96 -9.24
N GLU A 236 -16.28 4.16 -8.11
CA GLU A 236 -16.13 5.49 -7.50
C GLU A 236 -14.74 5.71 -6.92
N VAL A 237 -14.24 6.93 -7.08
CA VAL A 237 -13.11 7.49 -6.37
C VAL A 237 -13.59 8.70 -5.56
N TRP A 238 -13.15 8.76 -4.31
CA TRP A 238 -13.49 9.83 -3.37
C TRP A 238 -12.29 10.69 -3.08
N GLU A 239 -12.48 12.01 -3.14
CA GLU A 239 -11.54 13.00 -2.62
C GLU A 239 -12.10 13.56 -1.32
N ILE A 240 -11.36 13.38 -0.22
CA ILE A 240 -11.73 13.83 1.12
C ILE A 240 -10.74 14.91 1.55
N SER A 241 -11.15 16.16 1.46
CA SER A 241 -10.30 17.27 1.86
C SER A 241 -10.18 17.41 3.37
N TYR A 242 -8.95 17.57 3.85
CA TYR A 242 -8.65 17.88 5.25
C TYR A 242 -8.31 19.37 5.48
N THR A 243 -8.52 20.23 4.47
CA THR A 243 -8.50 21.69 4.65
C THR A 243 -9.90 22.26 4.73
N ARG A 244 -10.09 23.27 5.61
CA ARG A 244 -11.36 24.00 5.73
C ARG A 244 -11.59 25.02 4.61
N ALA A 245 -10.55 25.32 3.83
CA ALA A 245 -10.62 26.24 2.70
C ALA A 245 -11.22 25.61 1.43
N VAL A 246 -11.64 24.35 1.50
CA VAL A 246 -12.27 23.65 0.38
C VAL A 246 -13.70 24.11 0.16
N ASP A 247 -14.12 24.17 -1.11
CA ASP A 247 -15.49 24.46 -1.48
C ASP A 247 -16.47 23.41 -0.96
N ASP A 248 -17.70 23.86 -0.67
CA ASP A 248 -18.80 22.97 -0.34
C ASP A 248 -19.18 22.05 -1.51
N ILE A 249 -19.71 20.90 -1.20
CA ILE A 249 -20.14 19.89 -2.17
C ILE A 249 -21.63 20.07 -2.44
N PRO A 250 -22.03 20.30 -3.70
CA PRO A 250 -23.43 20.37 -4.06
C PRO A 250 -24.09 18.98 -3.97
N ILE A 251 -25.28 18.93 -3.42
CA ILE A 251 -26.10 17.73 -3.33
C ILE A 251 -27.46 17.97 -3.99
N GLY A 252 -27.88 17.06 -4.89
CA GLY A 252 -29.14 17.20 -5.62
C GLY A 252 -29.08 18.25 -6.73
N PHE A 253 -30.21 18.86 -6.99
CA PHE A 253 -30.37 19.87 -8.03
C PHE A 253 -29.88 21.24 -7.53
N ILE A 254 -29.05 21.91 -8.31
CA ILE A 254 -28.55 23.27 -8.05
C ILE A 254 -29.15 24.19 -9.09
N HIS A 255 -29.95 25.17 -8.62
CA HIS A 255 -30.59 26.15 -9.49
C HIS A 255 -29.60 27.23 -9.95
N ASP A 256 -28.84 27.80 -9.04
CA ASP A 256 -27.76 28.75 -9.33
C ASP A 256 -26.55 28.49 -8.44
N TYR A 257 -25.40 28.24 -9.05
CA TYR A 257 -24.16 27.93 -8.36
C TYR A 257 -23.53 29.19 -7.72
N ALA A 258 -23.61 30.34 -8.41
CA ALA A 258 -23.04 31.59 -7.94
C ALA A 258 -23.81 32.17 -6.76
N GLN A 259 -25.14 32.03 -6.78
CA GLN A 259 -26.04 32.46 -5.71
C GLN A 259 -26.20 31.40 -4.61
N ARG A 260 -25.61 30.21 -4.78
CA ARG A 260 -25.74 29.05 -3.88
C ARG A 260 -27.20 28.61 -3.70
N GLU A 261 -28.00 28.73 -4.74
CA GLU A 261 -29.40 28.26 -4.76
C GLU A 261 -29.45 26.75 -4.95
N GLY A 262 -29.43 26.00 -3.86
CA GLY A 262 -29.42 24.57 -3.83
C GLY A 262 -29.01 24.01 -2.46
N SER A 263 -28.89 22.69 -2.36
CA SER A 263 -28.42 22.02 -1.16
C SER A 263 -26.92 21.72 -1.26
N PHE A 264 -26.18 22.05 -0.21
CA PHE A 264 -24.74 21.85 -0.11
C PHE A 264 -24.38 21.20 1.22
N ILE A 265 -23.35 20.39 1.21
CA ILE A 265 -22.68 19.91 2.43
C ILE A 265 -21.24 20.44 2.45
N SER A 266 -20.68 20.57 3.64
CA SER A 266 -19.29 20.99 3.78
C SER A 266 -18.36 20.06 2.96
N GLY A 267 -17.41 20.65 2.24
CA GLY A 267 -16.35 19.87 1.57
C GLY A 267 -15.33 19.29 2.56
N TYR A 268 -15.18 19.91 3.73
CA TYR A 268 -14.24 19.45 4.75
C TYR A 268 -14.67 18.12 5.34
N LEU A 269 -13.78 17.10 5.24
CA LEU A 269 -13.96 15.73 5.70
C LEU A 269 -15.23 15.05 5.15
N ASN A 270 -15.66 15.44 3.95
CA ASN A 270 -16.74 14.78 3.23
C ASN A 270 -16.26 14.33 1.84
N PRO A 271 -16.77 13.21 1.33
CA PRO A 271 -16.32 12.67 0.05
C PRO A 271 -16.87 13.48 -1.13
N ARG A 272 -15.97 14.05 -1.91
CA ARG A 272 -16.25 14.55 -3.25
C ARG A 272 -16.06 13.40 -4.22
N ARG A 273 -17.14 12.98 -4.85
CA ARG A 273 -17.19 11.71 -5.61
C ARG A 273 -16.86 11.93 -7.08
N THR A 274 -16.02 11.05 -7.62
CA THR A 274 -15.80 10.86 -9.06
C THR A 274 -16.40 9.52 -9.45
N ILE A 275 -17.35 9.54 -10.39
CA ILE A 275 -18.03 8.34 -10.86
C ILE A 275 -17.28 7.76 -12.05
N LEU A 276 -17.07 6.46 -12.03
CA LEU A 276 -16.34 5.70 -13.04
C LEU A 276 -17.19 4.52 -13.53
N ASP A 277 -16.91 4.05 -14.74
CA ASP A 277 -17.58 2.86 -15.29
C ASP A 277 -17.11 1.57 -14.60
N GLU A 278 -15.84 1.54 -14.15
CA GLU A 278 -15.21 0.38 -13.53
C GLU A 278 -14.58 0.74 -12.18
N PRO A 279 -14.66 -0.12 -11.17
CA PRO A 279 -13.99 0.10 -9.90
C PRO A 279 -12.47 0.04 -10.04
N ILE A 280 -11.77 0.71 -9.14
CA ILE A 280 -10.30 0.70 -9.03
C ILE A 280 -9.88 -0.13 -7.81
N ASP A 281 -8.97 -1.08 -8.01
CA ASP A 281 -8.44 -1.93 -6.92
C ASP A 281 -7.22 -1.31 -6.24
N ASP A 282 -6.36 -0.66 -7.02
CA ASP A 282 -5.19 0.08 -6.55
C ASP A 282 -4.78 1.15 -7.57
N PHE A 283 -4.06 2.18 -7.11
CA PHE A 283 -3.69 3.30 -7.96
C PHE A 283 -2.45 4.03 -7.45
N PHE A 284 -1.87 4.88 -8.29
CA PHE A 284 -0.92 5.91 -7.89
C PHE A 284 -1.14 7.19 -8.69
N PHE A 285 -0.50 8.30 -8.29
CA PHE A 285 -0.70 9.61 -8.89
C PHE A 285 0.37 9.96 -9.91
N THR A 286 0.04 10.87 -10.84
CA THR A 286 1.05 11.69 -11.51
C THR A 286 1.78 12.55 -10.48
N GLN A 287 3.00 13.01 -10.81
CA GLN A 287 3.85 13.75 -9.86
C GLN A 287 3.23 15.07 -9.38
N ASP A 288 2.36 15.67 -10.19
CA ASP A 288 1.61 16.89 -9.84
C ASP A 288 0.28 16.62 -9.13
N TYR A 289 -0.08 15.34 -8.95
CA TYR A 289 -1.34 14.91 -8.34
C TYR A 289 -2.61 15.40 -9.05
N SER A 290 -2.51 15.80 -10.30
CA SER A 290 -3.68 16.15 -11.12
C SER A 290 -4.46 14.93 -11.60
N GLU A 291 -3.76 13.80 -11.75
CA GLU A 291 -4.33 12.56 -12.25
C GLU A 291 -3.92 11.36 -11.38
N LEU A 292 -4.79 10.37 -11.31
CA LEU A 292 -4.46 9.06 -10.79
C LEU A 292 -4.53 8.01 -11.91
N MET A 293 -3.64 7.07 -11.83
CA MET A 293 -3.57 5.87 -12.68
C MET A 293 -4.01 4.68 -11.83
N GLY A 294 -5.11 4.06 -12.20
CA GLY A 294 -5.68 2.95 -11.45
C GLY A 294 -6.11 1.81 -12.37
N ALA A 295 -6.24 0.62 -11.80
CA ALA A 295 -6.74 -0.53 -12.53
C ALA A 295 -7.71 -1.35 -11.68
N SER A 296 -8.68 -1.97 -12.38
CA SER A 296 -9.56 -2.97 -11.79
C SER A 296 -8.85 -4.33 -11.68
N ARG A 297 -9.43 -5.25 -10.92
CA ARG A 297 -8.93 -6.64 -10.85
C ARG A 297 -9.06 -7.41 -12.17
N SER A 298 -9.92 -6.98 -13.07
CA SER A 298 -10.04 -7.52 -14.43
C SER A 298 -8.93 -7.03 -15.37
N GLY A 299 -8.08 -6.10 -14.91
CA GLY A 299 -6.99 -5.53 -15.69
C GLY A 299 -7.36 -4.30 -16.49
N ILE A 300 -8.59 -3.78 -16.34
CA ILE A 300 -8.99 -2.54 -16.99
C ILE A 300 -8.30 -1.38 -16.30
N GLY A 301 -7.37 -0.76 -17.00
CA GLY A 301 -6.61 0.41 -16.52
C GLY A 301 -7.30 1.71 -16.92
N GLN A 302 -7.29 2.68 -16.01
CA GLN A 302 -7.92 3.99 -16.17
C GLN A 302 -7.03 5.11 -15.69
N VAL A 303 -7.06 6.23 -16.40
CA VAL A 303 -6.52 7.52 -15.92
C VAL A 303 -7.70 8.40 -15.53
N VAL A 304 -7.71 8.85 -14.31
CA VAL A 304 -8.77 9.71 -13.77
C VAL A 304 -8.19 11.07 -13.43
N ASN A 305 -8.68 12.10 -14.07
CA ASN A 305 -8.31 13.48 -13.75
C ASN A 305 -9.14 13.96 -12.55
N LEU A 306 -8.45 14.34 -11.49
CA LEU A 306 -9.05 14.72 -10.21
C LEU A 306 -9.67 16.13 -10.22
N ASP A 307 -9.24 17.03 -11.12
CA ASP A 307 -9.75 18.39 -11.19
C ASP A 307 -11.10 18.42 -11.90
N VAL A 308 -11.19 17.74 -13.05
CA VAL A 308 -12.46 17.62 -13.79
C VAL A 308 -13.30 16.42 -13.35
N ARG A 309 -12.79 15.60 -12.43
CA ARG A 309 -13.46 14.45 -11.79
C ARG A 309 -14.10 13.49 -12.79
N ARG A 310 -13.29 12.99 -13.71
CA ARG A 310 -13.69 11.99 -14.70
C ARG A 310 -12.50 11.19 -15.22
N LYS A 311 -12.79 10.03 -15.76
CA LYS A 311 -11.84 9.27 -16.58
C LYS A 311 -11.49 10.09 -17.82
N VAL A 312 -10.19 10.18 -18.14
CA VAL A 312 -9.66 10.93 -19.30
C VAL A 312 -8.95 10.04 -20.30
N ALA A 313 -8.46 8.86 -19.88
CA ALA A 313 -7.81 7.91 -20.77
C ALA A 313 -7.95 6.47 -20.27
N ASP A 314 -7.71 5.52 -21.15
CA ASP A 314 -7.47 4.12 -20.83
C ASP A 314 -5.98 3.88 -20.67
N LEU A 315 -5.61 3.04 -19.67
CA LEU A 315 -4.24 2.53 -19.57
C LEU A 315 -4.16 1.19 -20.31
N PRO A 316 -3.29 1.07 -21.30
CA PRO A 316 -3.17 -0.14 -22.12
C PRO A 316 -2.40 -1.25 -21.39
N LEU A 317 -2.86 -1.58 -20.18
CA LEU A 317 -2.35 -2.64 -19.33
C LEU A 317 -3.20 -3.90 -19.54
N ALA A 318 -2.57 -5.06 -19.42
CA ALA A 318 -3.23 -6.35 -19.53
C ALA A 318 -3.09 -7.13 -18.22
N GLY A 319 -3.80 -8.24 -18.09
CA GLY A 319 -3.68 -9.13 -16.94
C GLY A 319 -4.18 -8.52 -15.64
N MET A 320 -3.30 -8.38 -14.66
CA MET A 320 -3.60 -7.78 -13.35
C MET A 320 -2.41 -6.90 -12.93
N PRO A 321 -2.37 -5.64 -13.39
CA PRO A 321 -1.29 -4.72 -13.04
C PRO A 321 -1.30 -4.39 -11.55
N HIS A 322 -0.11 -4.20 -10.98
CA HIS A 322 0.07 -3.81 -9.57
C HIS A 322 0.55 -2.35 -9.52
N LEU A 323 -0.39 -1.43 -9.69
CA LEU A 323 -0.10 0.00 -9.78
C LEU A 323 0.41 0.61 -8.47
N GLY A 324 0.06 0.04 -7.32
CA GLY A 324 0.62 0.45 -6.03
C GLY A 324 2.15 0.29 -5.91
N SER A 325 2.79 -0.45 -6.81
CA SER A 325 4.25 -0.52 -6.97
C SER A 325 4.76 0.19 -8.22
N GLY A 326 3.95 1.08 -8.81
CA GLY A 326 4.36 1.87 -9.98
C GLY A 326 5.50 2.83 -9.65
N ILE A 327 6.39 3.01 -10.61
CA ILE A 327 7.49 3.98 -10.55
C ILE A 327 7.46 4.89 -11.77
N THR A 328 8.01 6.09 -11.63
CA THR A 328 8.13 7.08 -12.69
C THR A 328 9.57 7.58 -12.81
N TRP A 329 10.00 7.92 -14.03
CA TRP A 329 11.30 8.58 -14.26
C TRP A 329 11.31 9.33 -15.58
N GLN A 330 12.34 10.15 -15.78
CA GLN A 330 12.63 10.79 -17.07
C GLN A 330 13.35 9.81 -17.98
N TRP A 331 12.79 9.54 -19.15
CA TRP A 331 13.36 8.67 -20.16
C TRP A 331 13.66 9.47 -21.45
N THR A 332 14.85 9.27 -22.02
CA THR A 332 15.21 9.90 -23.27
C THR A 332 14.98 8.92 -24.43
N SER A 333 14.09 9.28 -25.35
CA SER A 333 13.79 8.45 -26.52
C SER A 333 15.01 8.35 -27.47
N PRO A 334 15.06 7.38 -28.38
CA PRO A 334 16.11 7.28 -29.39
C PRO A 334 16.22 8.51 -30.28
N SER A 335 15.16 9.32 -30.41
CA SER A 335 15.17 10.59 -31.12
C SER A 335 15.70 11.77 -30.29
N GLY A 336 16.06 11.55 -29.02
CA GLY A 336 16.56 12.59 -28.10
C GLY A 336 15.46 13.36 -27.35
N GLU A 337 14.19 12.98 -27.50
CA GLU A 337 13.10 13.60 -26.75
C GLU A 337 13.05 13.05 -25.33
N VAL A 338 12.98 13.95 -24.33
CA VAL A 338 12.81 13.59 -22.91
C VAL A 338 11.33 13.47 -22.59
N ARG A 339 10.93 12.33 -22.04
CA ARG A 339 9.57 12.00 -21.65
C ARG A 339 9.52 11.52 -20.21
N THR A 340 8.46 11.87 -19.51
CA THR A 340 8.16 11.24 -18.22
C THR A 340 7.42 9.94 -18.49
N VAL A 341 7.96 8.85 -18.00
CA VAL A 341 7.37 7.52 -18.14
C VAL A 341 6.99 6.94 -16.79
N MET A 342 6.00 6.07 -16.81
CA MET A 342 5.64 5.20 -15.70
C MET A 342 5.92 3.75 -16.05
N ALA A 343 6.23 2.93 -15.07
CA ALA A 343 6.29 1.49 -15.22
C ALA A 343 5.51 0.77 -14.13
N SER A 344 4.89 -0.33 -14.51
CA SER A 344 4.13 -1.19 -13.60
C SER A 344 4.43 -2.66 -13.85
N THR A 345 4.45 -3.44 -12.76
CA THR A 345 4.48 -4.89 -12.80
C THR A 345 3.09 -5.46 -13.07
N ASN A 346 3.04 -6.77 -13.33
CA ASN A 346 1.81 -7.51 -13.53
C ASN A 346 1.83 -8.79 -12.67
N LEU A 347 0.74 -9.04 -11.95
CA LEU A 347 0.62 -10.19 -11.05
C LEU A 347 0.27 -11.51 -11.78
N LYS A 348 -0.08 -11.44 -13.05
CA LYS A 348 -0.47 -12.60 -13.88
C LYS A 348 0.40 -12.77 -15.11
N GLN A 349 1.07 -11.72 -15.55
CA GLN A 349 1.92 -11.74 -16.74
C GLN A 349 3.36 -11.45 -16.35
N ALA A 350 4.29 -12.16 -16.96
CA ALA A 350 5.72 -12.02 -16.73
C ALA A 350 6.28 -10.83 -17.54
N GLU A 351 5.81 -9.63 -17.22
CA GLU A 351 6.25 -8.39 -17.89
C GLU A 351 6.23 -7.18 -16.96
N VAL A 352 7.04 -6.20 -17.29
CA VAL A 352 6.95 -4.82 -16.83
C VAL A 352 6.52 -3.97 -18.02
N THR A 353 5.44 -3.22 -17.88
CA THR A 353 4.96 -2.32 -18.93
C THR A 353 5.40 -0.89 -18.64
N VAL A 354 6.06 -0.23 -19.59
CA VAL A 354 6.49 1.17 -19.56
C VAL A 354 5.57 2.00 -20.45
N ILE A 355 5.01 3.07 -19.91
CA ILE A 355 3.99 3.91 -20.55
C ILE A 355 4.44 5.39 -20.46
N ASP A 356 4.26 6.14 -21.55
CA ASP A 356 4.39 7.60 -21.56
C ASP A 356 3.18 8.22 -20.82
N ILE A 357 3.41 9.00 -19.76
CA ILE A 357 2.32 9.58 -18.94
C ILE A 357 1.62 10.78 -19.57
N ARG A 358 2.06 11.24 -20.75
CA ARG A 358 1.41 12.33 -21.49
C ARG A 358 0.45 11.78 -22.57
N SER A 359 0.93 10.79 -23.34
CA SER A 359 0.11 10.16 -24.41
C SER A 359 -0.65 8.93 -23.94
N TRP A 360 -0.26 8.35 -22.80
CA TRP A 360 -0.77 7.07 -22.27
C TRP A 360 -0.49 5.87 -23.19
N GLU A 361 0.49 5.99 -24.09
CA GLU A 361 0.89 4.93 -25.00
C GLU A 361 1.99 4.06 -24.39
N VAL A 362 1.95 2.77 -24.71
CA VAL A 362 3.01 1.85 -24.31
C VAL A 362 4.27 2.16 -25.09
N ILE A 363 5.36 2.47 -24.37
CA ILE A 363 6.70 2.59 -24.96
C ILE A 363 7.33 1.22 -25.12
N GLN A 364 7.29 0.41 -24.06
CA GLN A 364 7.95 -0.90 -24.03
C GLN A 364 7.22 -1.87 -23.10
N ARG A 365 7.17 -3.14 -23.50
CA ARG A 365 6.85 -4.28 -22.63
C ARG A 365 8.12 -5.07 -22.44
N ILE A 366 8.61 -5.12 -21.22
CA ILE A 366 9.88 -5.76 -20.85
C ILE A 366 9.56 -7.14 -20.31
N PRO A 367 9.92 -8.24 -20.99
CA PRO A 367 9.70 -9.59 -20.48
C PRO A 367 10.60 -9.85 -19.27
N ILE A 368 10.01 -10.48 -18.24
CA ILE A 368 10.71 -10.88 -17.02
C ILE A 368 10.50 -12.40 -16.76
N ARG A 369 11.23 -12.96 -15.77
CA ARG A 369 11.22 -14.41 -15.49
C ARG A 369 9.89 -14.96 -14.98
N GLY A 370 9.08 -14.13 -14.37
CA GLY A 370 7.78 -14.51 -13.83
C GLY A 370 6.98 -13.26 -13.43
N PRO A 371 5.68 -13.40 -13.19
CA PRO A 371 4.87 -12.30 -12.73
C PRO A 371 5.47 -11.67 -11.47
N GLY A 372 5.67 -10.34 -11.48
CA GLY A 372 6.28 -9.56 -10.44
C GLY A 372 5.25 -8.86 -9.55
N PHE A 373 5.62 -8.60 -8.31
CA PHE A 373 4.79 -7.86 -7.37
C PHE A 373 5.34 -6.46 -7.10
N PHE A 374 6.65 -6.36 -6.82
CA PHE A 374 7.30 -5.10 -6.50
C PHE A 374 8.27 -4.67 -7.60
N LEU A 375 8.13 -3.41 -7.99
CA LEU A 375 9.05 -2.70 -8.87
C LEU A 375 9.56 -1.48 -8.12
N ARG A 376 10.87 -1.27 -8.06
CA ARG A 376 11.46 -0.15 -7.33
C ARG A 376 12.68 0.41 -8.03
N SER A 377 12.82 1.72 -7.94
CA SER A 377 13.99 2.46 -8.41
C SER A 377 14.32 3.60 -7.43
N HIS A 378 15.29 4.42 -7.79
CA HIS A 378 15.67 5.65 -7.11
C HIS A 378 16.12 6.69 -8.14
N GLY A 379 15.94 7.99 -7.85
CA GLY A 379 16.34 9.08 -8.75
C GLY A 379 17.82 9.04 -9.13
N ASN A 380 18.68 8.66 -8.18
CA ASN A 380 20.12 8.55 -8.39
C ASN A 380 20.58 7.19 -8.97
N SER A 381 19.66 6.24 -9.18
CA SER A 381 19.97 4.93 -9.76
C SER A 381 19.55 4.88 -11.22
N ARG A 382 20.44 4.39 -12.10
CA ARG A 382 20.07 4.06 -13.48
C ARG A 382 19.22 2.79 -13.59
N HIS A 383 19.08 2.03 -12.52
CA HIS A 383 18.45 0.73 -12.48
C HIS A 383 17.07 0.77 -11.81
N ALA A 384 16.17 -0.05 -12.30
CA ALA A 384 14.95 -0.45 -11.64
C ALA A 384 15.02 -1.96 -11.31
N PHE A 385 14.58 -2.34 -10.12
CA PHE A 385 14.60 -3.73 -9.65
C PHE A 385 13.18 -4.27 -9.63
N VAL A 386 12.99 -5.46 -10.17
CA VAL A 386 11.71 -6.17 -10.20
C VAL A 386 11.87 -7.60 -9.72
N ASP A 387 10.97 -8.06 -8.87
CA ASP A 387 10.91 -9.45 -8.46
C ASP A 387 10.04 -10.31 -9.41
N SER A 388 10.09 -11.62 -9.20
CA SER A 388 9.25 -12.62 -9.87
C SER A 388 8.51 -13.47 -8.82
N MET A 389 8.13 -12.86 -7.68
CA MET A 389 7.67 -13.60 -6.50
C MET A 389 6.34 -14.34 -6.70
N MET A 390 5.57 -13.98 -7.72
CA MET A 390 4.32 -14.67 -8.06
C MET A 390 4.56 -15.96 -8.85
N SER A 391 5.80 -16.24 -9.27
CA SER A 391 6.20 -17.48 -9.95
C SER A 391 6.89 -18.44 -8.98
N PRO A 392 6.35 -19.62 -8.68
CA PRO A 392 7.03 -20.62 -7.83
C PRO A 392 8.42 -21.01 -8.34
N GLN A 393 8.63 -20.98 -9.65
CA GLN A 393 9.88 -21.37 -10.31
C GLN A 393 10.92 -20.25 -10.32
N ALA A 394 10.47 -18.97 -10.32
CA ALA A 394 11.34 -17.80 -10.47
C ALA A 394 11.36 -16.87 -9.25
N LYS A 395 10.64 -17.17 -8.17
CA LYS A 395 10.52 -16.29 -6.98
C LYS A 395 11.85 -15.97 -6.29
N HIS A 396 12.91 -16.73 -6.59
CA HIS A 396 14.27 -16.49 -6.09
C HIS A 396 15.12 -15.58 -7.01
N ILE A 397 14.53 -15.07 -8.09
CA ILE A 397 15.23 -14.23 -9.07
C ILE A 397 14.73 -12.80 -8.97
N LEU A 398 15.65 -11.88 -8.74
CA LEU A 398 15.44 -10.45 -8.82
C LEU A 398 16.08 -9.94 -10.12
N GLN A 399 15.32 -9.27 -10.96
CA GLN A 399 15.83 -8.75 -12.24
C GLN A 399 16.08 -7.25 -12.17
N VAL A 400 17.12 -6.81 -12.82
CA VAL A 400 17.54 -5.42 -12.87
C VAL A 400 17.34 -4.91 -14.29
N ILE A 401 16.54 -3.87 -14.43
CA ILE A 401 16.20 -3.19 -15.67
C ILE A 401 17.00 -1.89 -15.73
N ASP A 402 17.68 -1.64 -16.84
CA ASP A 402 18.26 -0.33 -17.13
C ASP A 402 17.15 0.63 -17.56
N LYS A 403 16.98 1.74 -16.86
CA LYS A 403 15.91 2.71 -17.09
C LYS A 403 16.00 3.44 -18.43
N GLN A 404 17.19 3.46 -19.06
CA GLN A 404 17.38 4.14 -20.36
C GLN A 404 17.19 3.19 -21.53
N SER A 405 17.81 2.00 -21.51
CA SER A 405 17.64 1.01 -22.60
C SER A 405 16.33 0.25 -22.51
N LEU A 406 15.68 0.25 -21.36
CA LEU A 406 14.46 -0.52 -21.06
C LEU A 406 14.65 -2.04 -21.25
N GLU A 407 15.84 -2.53 -20.91
CA GLU A 407 16.21 -3.95 -21.01
C GLU A 407 16.61 -4.51 -19.65
N VAL A 408 16.40 -5.82 -19.45
CA VAL A 408 16.96 -6.54 -18.30
C VAL A 408 18.46 -6.70 -18.50
N VAL A 409 19.26 -6.05 -17.66
CA VAL A 409 20.72 -6.04 -17.76
C VAL A 409 21.38 -7.01 -16.79
N LYS A 410 20.66 -7.46 -15.76
CA LYS A 410 21.20 -8.39 -14.75
C LYS A 410 20.08 -9.20 -14.13
N GLU A 411 20.42 -10.45 -13.80
CA GLU A 411 19.64 -11.29 -12.89
C GLU A 411 20.46 -11.53 -11.61
N ILE A 412 19.86 -11.21 -10.48
CA ILE A 412 20.39 -11.54 -9.16
C ILE A 412 19.65 -12.81 -8.74
N VAL A 413 20.38 -13.91 -8.73
CA VAL A 413 19.84 -15.23 -8.43
C VAL A 413 20.09 -15.53 -6.97
N GLY A 414 19.00 -15.60 -6.19
CA GLY A 414 19.02 -16.02 -4.81
C GLY A 414 19.01 -17.53 -4.63
N GLU A 415 18.72 -17.98 -3.43
CA GLU A 415 18.66 -19.40 -3.11
C GLU A 415 17.40 -20.05 -3.73
N PRO A 416 17.52 -21.13 -4.52
CA PRO A 416 16.38 -21.81 -5.12
C PRO A 416 15.33 -22.22 -4.07
N GLY A 417 14.06 -21.95 -4.39
CA GLY A 417 12.94 -22.25 -3.49
C GLY A 417 12.62 -21.16 -2.48
N LYS A 418 13.55 -20.25 -2.19
CA LYS A 418 13.35 -19.07 -1.33
C LYS A 418 12.85 -17.88 -2.14
N THR A 419 12.17 -16.94 -1.49
CA THR A 419 11.60 -15.76 -2.14
C THR A 419 12.51 -14.56 -1.97
N LEU A 420 13.00 -13.98 -3.07
CA LEU A 420 13.79 -12.75 -3.09
C LEU A 420 12.93 -11.64 -3.70
N ALA A 421 12.54 -10.65 -2.91
CA ALA A 421 11.57 -9.65 -3.33
C ALA A 421 11.69 -8.31 -2.58
N HIS A 422 10.84 -7.37 -2.93
CA HIS A 422 10.66 -6.07 -2.28
C HIS A 422 11.96 -5.32 -2.09
N VAL A 423 12.39 -4.56 -3.09
CA VAL A 423 13.58 -3.69 -3.02
C VAL A 423 13.21 -2.31 -2.45
N GLU A 424 14.10 -1.74 -1.66
CA GLU A 424 14.08 -0.33 -1.26
C GLU A 424 15.52 0.21 -1.25
N PHE A 425 15.68 1.51 -1.49
CA PHE A 425 16.99 2.15 -1.59
C PHE A 425 17.33 2.97 -0.36
N THR A 426 18.64 3.16 -0.09
CA THR A 426 19.11 4.20 0.80
C THR A 426 18.74 5.58 0.26
N ARG A 427 18.70 6.59 1.15
CA ARG A 427 18.35 7.97 0.81
C ARG A 427 19.12 8.54 -0.39
N ASP A 428 20.37 8.17 -0.53
CA ASP A 428 21.26 8.62 -1.63
C ASP A 428 21.19 7.72 -2.88
N GLY A 429 20.44 6.60 -2.82
CA GLY A 429 20.34 5.63 -3.89
C GLY A 429 21.56 4.72 -4.08
N ARG A 430 22.55 4.78 -3.19
CA ARG A 430 23.78 4.01 -3.30
C ARG A 430 23.59 2.52 -3.09
N TYR A 431 22.73 2.15 -2.15
CA TYR A 431 22.46 0.76 -1.84
C TYR A 431 20.99 0.42 -2.09
N ALA A 432 20.80 -0.77 -2.66
CA ALA A 432 19.49 -1.40 -2.84
C ALA A 432 19.36 -2.56 -1.85
N LEU A 433 18.33 -2.54 -1.03
CA LEU A 433 18.06 -3.53 -0.01
C LEU A 433 16.94 -4.45 -0.48
N ALA A 434 17.20 -5.76 -0.62
CA ALA A 434 16.19 -6.77 -1.00
C ALA A 434 15.84 -7.66 0.19
N SER A 435 14.61 -8.18 0.22
CA SER A 435 14.14 -9.12 1.24
C SER A 435 14.31 -10.56 0.78
N LEU A 436 15.04 -11.36 1.53
CA LEU A 436 14.89 -12.81 1.54
C LEU A 436 13.70 -13.14 2.46
N TRP A 437 12.54 -13.37 1.86
CA TRP A 437 11.24 -13.41 2.55
C TRP A 437 10.94 -14.82 3.12
N GLU A 438 11.77 -15.25 4.04
CA GLU A 438 11.71 -16.57 4.68
C GLU A 438 11.87 -16.45 6.20
N ASP A 439 11.50 -17.49 6.97
CA ASP A 439 11.66 -17.47 8.44
C ASP A 439 13.13 -17.42 8.85
N ASP A 440 14.01 -18.08 8.08
CA ASP A 440 15.46 -17.94 8.15
C ASP A 440 15.96 -16.87 7.15
N GLY A 441 15.22 -15.77 7.04
CA GLY A 441 15.42 -14.73 6.04
C GLY A 441 16.48 -13.69 6.38
N ALA A 442 16.58 -12.71 5.53
CA ALA A 442 17.52 -11.60 5.69
C ALA A 442 17.09 -10.38 4.87
N VAL A 443 17.56 -9.22 5.24
CA VAL A 443 17.71 -8.08 4.33
C VAL A 443 19.10 -8.19 3.69
N ILE A 444 19.13 -8.30 2.36
CA ILE A 444 20.36 -8.38 1.58
C ILE A 444 20.59 -7.02 0.94
N VAL A 445 21.79 -6.49 1.12
CA VAL A 445 22.19 -5.17 0.64
C VAL A 445 23.07 -5.33 -0.59
N TYR A 446 22.68 -4.70 -1.67
CA TYR A 446 23.46 -4.62 -2.91
C TYR A 446 23.95 -3.20 -3.14
N ASP A 447 25.16 -3.05 -3.62
CA ASP A 447 25.58 -1.79 -4.23
C ASP A 447 24.77 -1.59 -5.53
N ALA A 448 24.08 -0.45 -5.66
CA ALA A 448 23.11 -0.22 -6.73
C ALA A 448 23.73 0.02 -8.11
N GLU A 449 25.05 0.30 -8.17
CA GLU A 449 25.80 0.47 -9.41
C GLU A 449 26.44 -0.84 -9.86
N THR A 450 27.20 -1.49 -8.97
CA THR A 450 27.94 -2.72 -9.28
C THR A 450 27.08 -3.97 -9.23
N LEU A 451 25.92 -3.88 -8.58
CA LEU A 451 24.95 -4.97 -8.38
C LEU A 451 25.53 -6.16 -7.60
N GLN A 452 26.54 -5.91 -6.77
CA GLN A 452 27.17 -6.91 -5.91
C GLN A 452 26.59 -6.85 -4.49
N GLU A 453 26.41 -8.02 -3.87
CA GLU A 453 26.03 -8.11 -2.45
C GLU A 453 27.18 -7.55 -1.59
N VAL A 454 26.87 -6.61 -0.72
CA VAL A 454 27.86 -5.97 0.18
C VAL A 454 27.59 -6.30 1.65
N LYS A 455 26.35 -6.61 2.02
CA LYS A 455 25.98 -6.95 3.41
C LYS A 455 24.72 -7.81 3.45
N ARG A 456 24.61 -8.63 4.47
CA ARG A 456 23.42 -9.44 4.73
C ARG A 456 23.06 -9.33 6.22
N LEU A 457 21.80 -8.95 6.51
CA LEU A 457 21.28 -8.75 7.85
C LEU A 457 20.24 -9.82 8.13
N PRO A 458 20.53 -10.86 8.94
CA PRO A 458 19.55 -11.89 9.28
C PRO A 458 18.32 -11.29 9.96
N MET A 459 17.12 -11.65 9.46
CA MET A 459 15.82 -11.21 9.98
C MET A 459 14.77 -12.28 9.74
N ARG A 460 13.73 -12.31 10.58
CA ARG A 460 12.67 -13.28 10.46
C ARG A 460 11.59 -12.80 9.49
N LYS A 461 11.59 -13.36 8.29
CA LYS A 461 10.62 -13.10 7.22
C LYS A 461 10.42 -11.58 7.00
N PRO A 462 11.45 -10.85 6.58
CA PRO A 462 11.33 -9.41 6.31
C PRO A 462 10.44 -9.21 5.08
N VAL A 463 9.18 -8.84 5.29
CA VAL A 463 8.17 -8.78 4.23
C VAL A 463 8.13 -7.44 3.50
N GLY A 464 8.64 -6.38 4.09
CA GLY A 464 8.70 -5.07 3.46
C GLY A 464 9.67 -4.17 4.21
N LYS A 465 10.34 -3.28 3.49
CA LYS A 465 11.21 -2.26 4.07
C LYS A 465 11.00 -0.94 3.37
N TYR A 466 11.09 0.12 4.15
CA TYR A 466 10.64 1.44 3.75
C TYR A 466 11.61 2.48 4.28
N ASN A 467 12.30 3.18 3.37
CA ASN A 467 13.19 4.28 3.73
C ASN A 467 12.37 5.55 3.99
N VAL A 468 12.67 6.28 5.06
CA VAL A 468 11.94 7.49 5.44
C VAL A 468 11.95 8.52 4.32
N TRP A 469 13.14 8.87 3.80
CA TRP A 469 13.26 9.87 2.74
C TRP A 469 12.47 9.51 1.49
N ASN A 470 12.62 8.29 1.00
CA ASN A 470 11.95 7.85 -0.22
C ASN A 470 10.42 7.89 -0.09
N LYS A 471 9.90 7.66 1.12
CA LYS A 471 8.46 7.68 1.36
C LYS A 471 7.88 9.08 1.56
N ILE A 472 8.66 10.04 2.03
CA ILE A 472 8.19 11.43 2.16
C ILE A 472 8.46 12.27 0.90
N SER A 473 9.57 12.01 0.16
CA SER A 473 9.89 12.70 -1.09
C SER A 473 9.02 12.24 -2.26
N ARG A 474 8.69 10.96 -2.30
CA ARG A 474 7.85 10.33 -3.35
C ARG A 474 8.37 10.55 -4.77
N GLU A 475 9.68 10.70 -4.93
CA GLU A 475 10.31 11.01 -6.22
C GLU A 475 10.06 9.93 -7.28
N GLU A 476 10.05 8.66 -6.87
CA GLU A 476 9.92 7.51 -7.78
C GLU A 476 8.50 6.92 -7.85
N GLY A 477 7.62 7.33 -6.96
CA GLY A 477 6.25 6.84 -6.91
C GLY A 477 5.46 7.47 -5.78
N THR A 478 4.15 7.61 -5.98
CA THR A 478 3.27 8.46 -5.17
C THR A 478 2.27 7.70 -4.31
N SER A 479 2.25 6.36 -4.32
CA SER A 479 1.26 5.57 -3.58
C SER A 479 1.84 4.76 -2.41
N HIS A 480 2.94 4.06 -2.56
CA HIS A 480 3.49 3.18 -1.51
C HIS A 480 4.81 3.67 -0.93
#